data_05bd36be193c4a10b02f25b671d7a9d3
#
_entry.id   05bd36be193c4a10b02f25b671d7a9d3
#
_cell.length_a   1.000
_cell.length_b   1.000
_cell.length_c   1.000
_cell.angle_alpha   90.00
_cell.angle_beta   90.00
_cell.angle_gamma   90.00
#
_symmetry.space_group_name_H-M   'P 1'
#
loop_
_entity.id
_entity.type
_entity.pdbx_description
1 polymer ?
#
loop_
_entity_poly.entity_id
_entity_poly.type
_entity_poly.pdbx_seq_one_letter_code
_entity_poly.pdbx_strand_id
1 'polypeptide(L)'
;MIRTTHVAISFSLFVCLWGCDHRANPHDVEVLRRGLGGEPSALDPAAAVDNFSLQVVQDLYEGLTTESPTGNVLPGVASSWTIDSSGTLYTFHLRSTAHWSNGIPVVAKEFVAAWQRVVDPREASPVADNLRLIVGAAEIIAGHSPPSTLGVYAPNDHILIVKLERPAPFFPQLLTHPSAFPIYSYASARSHNPANWVSNGAYVLANWQPGTKVELTQNMDYWDRDNVHIPRVQYQITTDENAQYARYRAGQLDITDSVPANAIPTLRAQHSTELVIAPYLATAYYGLNLSEPPFAHNVNLRRALSMAIDRKLLVNSLAFGQSAAYGFVPPGTWNYQQQYWEWKDLNDTDRVAQAKQFYAKAGYSVDRPLHLRLLINANGVIKNTAILIASMWKDTLGVETELTEEEYRVFLQTRHDKKRWDIARLGWTADFNDASNFLDIFRLRSPSNDVDYNNPSFDKLVDDAASTPDELQRRTYLESSERAMLEDYPVIPLYFLVSKRLVKPYVSGVHPNPLDRLPSKALTIAAH
;
A
#
# COMPACT_ATOMS: atom_id res chain seq x y z
N MET A 1 -51.27 12.44 -83.76
CA MET A 1 -51.64 12.89 -82.40
C MET A 1 -51.51 11.72 -81.51
N ILE A 2 -50.39 11.63 -80.81
CA ILE A 2 -50.08 10.52 -79.91
C ILE A 2 -50.13 11.09 -78.47
N ARG A 3 -51.06 10.59 -77.64
CA ARG A 3 -51.18 10.94 -76.22
C ARG A 3 -50.25 10.03 -75.40
N THR A 4 -49.25 10.60 -74.79
CA THR A 4 -48.41 9.93 -73.79
C THR A 4 -49.02 10.03 -72.39
N THR A 5 -49.31 8.89 -71.83
CA THR A 5 -49.81 8.75 -70.42
C THR A 5 -48.59 8.57 -69.46
N HIS A 6 -48.38 9.51 -68.53
CA HIS A 6 -47.39 9.36 -67.47
C HIS A 6 -47.97 8.55 -66.33
N VAL A 7 -47.36 7.42 -66.00
CA VAL A 7 -47.61 6.64 -64.78
C VAL A 7 -46.64 7.10 -63.73
N ALA A 8 -47.13 7.67 -62.64
CA ALA A 8 -46.32 8.02 -61.47
C ALA A 8 -46.24 6.81 -60.55
N ILE A 9 -45.03 6.26 -60.37
CA ILE A 9 -44.75 5.21 -59.40
C ILE A 9 -44.30 5.89 -58.10
N SER A 10 -45.18 5.87 -57.06
CA SER A 10 -44.80 6.29 -55.69
C SER A 10 -43.99 5.18 -55.01
N PHE A 11 -42.74 5.47 -54.75
CA PHE A 11 -41.85 4.61 -53.94
C PHE A 11 -42.03 4.97 -52.45
N SER A 12 -42.75 4.17 -51.70
CA SER A 12 -42.83 4.30 -50.24
C SER A 12 -41.60 3.71 -49.60
N LEU A 13 -40.75 4.58 -49.06
CA LEU A 13 -39.56 4.20 -48.29
C LEU A 13 -40.01 3.75 -46.91
N PHE A 14 -40.03 2.44 -46.65
CA PHE A 14 -40.23 1.86 -45.30
C PHE A 14 -38.88 1.95 -44.60
N VAL A 15 -38.68 2.97 -43.72
CA VAL A 15 -37.56 3.04 -42.81
C VAL A 15 -37.86 2.10 -41.66
N CYS A 16 -37.30 0.89 -41.71
CA CYS A 16 -37.22 0.01 -40.53
C CYS A 16 -36.25 0.61 -39.51
N LEU A 17 -36.75 1.31 -38.52
CA LEU A 17 -36.04 1.62 -37.29
C LEU A 17 -35.81 0.30 -36.51
N TRP A 18 -34.70 -0.36 -36.79
CA TRP A 18 -34.20 -1.37 -35.86
C TRP A 18 -33.67 -0.62 -34.65
N GLY A 19 -34.53 -0.49 -33.66
CA GLY A 19 -34.11 -0.19 -32.31
C GLY A 19 -33.19 -1.30 -31.83
N CYS A 20 -31.89 -1.02 -31.70
CA CYS A 20 -31.01 -1.86 -30.94
C CYS A 20 -31.50 -1.85 -29.47
N ASP A 21 -32.42 -2.76 -29.15
CA ASP A 21 -32.75 -3.10 -27.78
C ASP A 21 -31.51 -3.78 -27.20
N HIS A 22 -30.62 -2.99 -26.59
CA HIS A 22 -29.51 -3.50 -25.77
C HIS A 22 -30.16 -4.06 -24.50
N ARG A 23 -30.85 -5.20 -24.66
CA ARG A 23 -31.11 -6.05 -23.49
C ARG A 23 -29.74 -6.53 -23.02
N ALA A 24 -29.31 -6.03 -21.86
CA ALA A 24 -28.18 -6.57 -21.13
C ALA A 24 -28.33 -8.11 -21.09
N ASN A 25 -27.35 -8.80 -21.63
CA ASN A 25 -27.35 -10.25 -21.65
C ASN A 25 -27.39 -10.73 -20.20
N PRO A 26 -28.30 -11.60 -19.76
CA PRO A 26 -28.34 -12.08 -18.37
C PRO A 26 -27.02 -12.72 -17.90
N HIS A 27 -26.11 -13.02 -18.82
CA HIS A 27 -24.77 -13.51 -18.54
C HIS A 27 -23.78 -12.43 -18.12
N ASP A 28 -24.08 -11.12 -18.25
CA ASP A 28 -23.15 -10.05 -17.87
C ASP A 28 -23.12 -9.73 -16.36
N VAL A 29 -24.09 -10.22 -15.59
CA VAL A 29 -24.17 -10.08 -14.13
C VAL A 29 -23.11 -10.90 -13.38
N GLU A 30 -22.41 -11.79 -14.06
CA GLU A 30 -21.48 -12.74 -13.47
C GLU A 30 -20.01 -12.31 -13.47
N VAL A 31 -19.66 -11.13 -14.00
CA VAL A 31 -18.25 -10.70 -14.13
C VAL A 31 -18.03 -9.37 -13.43
N LEU A 32 -17.16 -9.34 -12.42
CA LEU A 32 -16.66 -8.11 -11.82
C LEU A 32 -15.49 -7.58 -12.66
N ARG A 33 -15.63 -6.37 -13.23
CA ARG A 33 -14.61 -5.71 -14.05
C ARG A 33 -13.88 -4.69 -13.20
N ARG A 34 -12.61 -4.99 -12.86
CA ARG A 34 -11.75 -4.15 -12.04
C ARG A 34 -10.67 -3.50 -12.89
N GLY A 35 -10.43 -2.21 -12.68
CA GLY A 35 -9.22 -1.55 -13.18
C GLY A 35 -7.98 -2.07 -12.47
N LEU A 36 -6.87 -2.15 -13.18
CA LEU A 36 -5.54 -2.42 -12.66
C LEU A 36 -4.56 -1.40 -13.28
N GLY A 37 -3.94 -0.57 -12.44
CA GLY A 37 -3.13 0.57 -12.86
C GLY A 37 -1.78 0.21 -13.51
N GLY A 38 -1.42 -1.07 -13.53
CA GLY A 38 -0.21 -1.58 -14.16
C GLY A 38 -0.24 -3.09 -14.37
N GLU A 39 0.74 -3.57 -15.13
CA GLU A 39 0.97 -5.01 -15.31
C GLU A 39 1.49 -5.62 -14.02
N PRO A 40 0.91 -6.73 -13.50
CA PRO A 40 1.52 -7.49 -12.42
C PRO A 40 2.92 -7.97 -12.81
N SER A 41 3.93 -7.66 -11.99
CA SER A 41 5.30 -8.12 -12.25
C SER A 41 5.45 -9.62 -12.02
N ALA A 42 4.66 -10.19 -11.12
CA ALA A 42 4.61 -11.61 -10.80
C ALA A 42 3.29 -11.98 -10.13
N LEU A 43 2.82 -13.20 -10.35
CA LEU A 43 1.72 -13.80 -9.56
C LEU A 43 2.24 -14.87 -8.58
N ASP A 44 3.55 -15.06 -8.49
CA ASP A 44 4.21 -15.86 -7.48
C ASP A 44 4.27 -15.09 -6.16
N PRO A 45 3.70 -15.60 -5.05
CA PRO A 45 3.70 -14.93 -3.76
C PRO A 45 5.11 -14.53 -3.25
N ALA A 46 6.14 -15.29 -3.60
CA ALA A 46 7.52 -14.99 -3.21
C ALA A 46 8.20 -13.89 -4.05
N ALA A 47 7.55 -13.42 -5.12
CA ALA A 47 8.11 -12.44 -6.05
C ALA A 47 7.21 -11.20 -6.23
N ALA A 48 5.97 -11.22 -5.73
CA ALA A 48 5.01 -10.13 -5.83
C ALA A 48 5.39 -8.98 -4.89
N VAL A 49 5.76 -7.82 -5.45
CA VAL A 49 6.19 -6.62 -4.70
C VAL A 49 5.37 -5.38 -5.03
N ASP A 50 4.78 -5.31 -6.21
CA ASP A 50 3.98 -4.18 -6.64
C ASP A 50 2.49 -4.38 -6.28
N ASN A 51 1.77 -3.29 -6.08
CA ASN A 51 0.37 -3.32 -5.69
C ASN A 51 -0.53 -4.09 -6.67
N PHE A 52 -0.19 -4.11 -7.96
CA PHE A 52 -0.97 -4.78 -8.99
C PHE A 52 -0.84 -6.30 -8.89
N SER A 53 0.40 -6.77 -8.65
CA SER A 53 0.67 -8.18 -8.31
C SER A 53 -0.04 -8.59 -7.03
N LEU A 54 0.08 -7.79 -5.95
CA LEU A 54 -0.51 -8.10 -4.64
C LEU A 54 -2.04 -8.21 -4.71
N GLN A 55 -2.72 -7.35 -5.48
CA GLN A 55 -4.18 -7.43 -5.65
C GLN A 55 -4.63 -8.76 -6.26
N VAL A 56 -3.93 -9.22 -7.31
CA VAL A 56 -4.29 -10.48 -7.99
C VAL A 56 -3.89 -11.69 -7.14
N VAL A 57 -2.71 -11.66 -6.51
CA VAL A 57 -2.22 -12.75 -5.67
C VAL A 57 -3.11 -12.99 -4.46
N GLN A 58 -3.69 -11.95 -3.86
CA GLN A 58 -4.64 -12.06 -2.74
C GLN A 58 -5.99 -12.71 -3.13
N ASP A 59 -6.37 -12.66 -4.40
CA ASP A 59 -7.54 -13.40 -4.89
C ASP A 59 -7.19 -14.86 -5.20
N LEU A 60 -5.95 -15.14 -5.64
CA LEU A 60 -5.48 -16.47 -6.01
C LEU A 60 -5.06 -17.33 -4.80
N TYR A 61 -4.53 -16.72 -3.74
CA TYR A 61 -3.98 -17.44 -2.60
C TYR A 61 -4.53 -16.92 -1.28
N GLU A 62 -4.45 -17.75 -0.25
CA GLU A 62 -4.76 -17.40 1.13
C GLU A 62 -3.69 -17.94 2.07
N GLY A 63 -3.26 -17.11 3.05
CA GLY A 63 -2.29 -17.46 4.07
C GLY A 63 -2.90 -18.16 5.28
N LEU A 64 -2.10 -18.34 6.33
CA LEU A 64 -2.58 -18.80 7.64
C LEU A 64 -3.65 -17.87 8.20
N THR A 65 -3.42 -16.57 8.04
CA THR A 65 -4.35 -15.50 8.37
C THR A 65 -4.80 -14.77 7.12
N THR A 66 -5.95 -14.14 7.17
CA THR A 66 -6.52 -13.27 6.12
C THR A 66 -6.99 -11.97 6.74
N GLU A 67 -7.49 -11.03 5.94
CA GLU A 67 -8.04 -9.77 6.41
C GLU A 67 -9.54 -9.68 6.17
N SER A 68 -10.23 -9.04 7.12
CA SER A 68 -11.57 -8.54 6.86
C SER A 68 -11.52 -7.41 5.82
N PRO A 69 -12.65 -7.04 5.20
CA PRO A 69 -12.70 -5.87 4.31
C PRO A 69 -12.20 -4.57 4.96
N THR A 70 -12.23 -4.47 6.30
CA THR A 70 -11.77 -3.30 7.08
C THR A 70 -10.33 -3.42 7.59
N GLY A 71 -9.58 -4.47 7.18
CA GLY A 71 -8.17 -4.65 7.54
C GLY A 71 -7.89 -5.32 8.89
N ASN A 72 -8.92 -5.88 9.56
CA ASN A 72 -8.70 -6.67 10.77
C ASN A 72 -8.24 -8.09 10.40
N VAL A 73 -7.31 -8.63 11.19
CA VAL A 73 -6.84 -10.01 11.00
C VAL A 73 -7.92 -11.01 11.35
N LEU A 74 -8.11 -11.97 10.47
CA LEU A 74 -9.04 -13.09 10.61
C LEU A 74 -8.32 -14.42 10.39
N PRO A 75 -8.85 -15.53 10.93
CA PRO A 75 -8.44 -16.88 10.54
C PRO A 75 -8.62 -17.12 9.03
N GLY A 76 -7.55 -17.53 8.35
CA GLY A 76 -7.54 -17.96 6.95
C GLY A 76 -7.48 -19.48 6.84
N VAL A 77 -6.42 -20.02 6.21
CA VAL A 77 -6.14 -21.48 6.18
C VAL A 77 -5.99 -22.04 7.60
N ALA A 78 -5.41 -21.27 8.54
CA ALA A 78 -5.48 -21.63 9.95
C ALA A 78 -6.86 -21.26 10.52
N SER A 79 -7.51 -22.21 11.22
CA SER A 79 -8.77 -21.96 11.94
C SER A 79 -8.55 -21.22 13.25
N SER A 80 -7.36 -21.34 13.83
CA SER A 80 -6.96 -20.69 15.09
C SER A 80 -5.45 -20.75 15.26
N TRP A 81 -4.94 -19.95 16.21
CA TRP A 81 -3.56 -20.04 16.67
C TRP A 81 -3.46 -19.75 18.16
N THR A 82 -2.38 -20.21 18.77
CA THR A 82 -2.01 -19.93 20.15
C THR A 82 -0.62 -19.34 20.21
N ILE A 83 -0.37 -18.52 21.23
CA ILE A 83 0.92 -17.89 21.51
C ILE A 83 1.35 -18.31 22.90
N ASP A 84 2.60 -18.69 23.08
CA ASP A 84 3.14 -19.02 24.41
C ASP A 84 3.33 -17.77 25.27
N SER A 85 3.64 -17.97 26.57
CA SER A 85 3.82 -16.86 27.52
C SER A 85 5.03 -15.95 27.19
N SER A 86 5.98 -16.43 26.39
CA SER A 86 7.11 -15.62 25.92
C SER A 86 6.76 -14.69 24.75
N GLY A 87 5.62 -14.92 24.07
CA GLY A 87 5.22 -14.20 22.87
C GLY A 87 6.05 -14.59 21.63
N THR A 88 6.87 -15.66 21.72
CA THR A 88 7.80 -16.02 20.64
C THR A 88 7.46 -17.34 19.94
N LEU A 89 6.58 -18.16 20.51
CA LEU A 89 6.19 -19.43 19.90
C LEU A 89 4.72 -19.39 19.50
N TYR A 90 4.47 -19.45 18.21
CA TYR A 90 3.14 -19.52 17.61
C TYR A 90 2.83 -20.93 17.16
N THR A 91 1.64 -21.44 17.50
CA THR A 91 1.12 -22.73 17.02
C THR A 91 -0.17 -22.47 16.25
N PHE A 92 -0.15 -22.73 14.94
CA PHE A 92 -1.30 -22.57 14.05
C PHE A 92 -1.97 -23.93 13.81
N HIS A 93 -3.31 -23.96 13.88
CA HIS A 93 -4.13 -25.13 13.62
C HIS A 93 -4.82 -24.97 12.26
N LEU A 94 -4.39 -25.74 11.26
CA LEU A 94 -4.92 -25.65 9.90
C LEU A 94 -6.29 -26.33 9.79
N ARG A 95 -7.13 -25.78 8.93
CA ARG A 95 -8.45 -26.35 8.59
C ARG A 95 -8.27 -27.65 7.81
N SER A 96 -8.99 -28.68 8.18
CA SER A 96 -9.07 -29.91 7.38
C SER A 96 -9.86 -29.73 6.07
N THR A 97 -10.62 -28.62 5.95
CA THR A 97 -11.40 -28.28 4.77
C THR A 97 -10.65 -27.38 3.79
N ALA A 98 -9.44 -26.93 4.10
CA ALA A 98 -8.63 -26.15 3.18
C ALA A 98 -8.05 -27.05 2.08
N HIS A 99 -8.35 -26.74 0.82
CA HIS A 99 -7.89 -27.50 -0.35
C HIS A 99 -7.28 -26.56 -1.40
N TRP A 100 -6.38 -27.12 -2.15
CA TRP A 100 -5.93 -26.54 -3.41
C TRP A 100 -7.03 -26.69 -4.48
N SER A 101 -7.00 -25.87 -5.52
CA SER A 101 -7.98 -25.89 -6.62
C SER A 101 -7.99 -27.18 -7.46
N ASN A 102 -7.13 -28.13 -7.17
CA ASN A 102 -7.11 -29.47 -7.74
C ASN A 102 -7.66 -30.52 -6.75
N GLY A 103 -8.29 -30.12 -5.65
CA GLY A 103 -8.89 -30.97 -4.65
C GLY A 103 -7.92 -31.60 -3.63
N ILE A 104 -6.62 -31.32 -3.72
CA ILE A 104 -5.61 -31.82 -2.76
C ILE A 104 -5.66 -30.97 -1.48
N PRO A 105 -5.63 -31.57 -0.26
CA PRO A 105 -5.59 -30.81 0.97
C PRO A 105 -4.38 -29.87 1.07
N VAL A 106 -4.58 -28.66 1.60
CA VAL A 106 -3.49 -27.75 2.00
C VAL A 106 -2.93 -28.23 3.33
N VAL A 107 -1.63 -28.45 3.39
CA VAL A 107 -0.97 -29.03 4.58
C VAL A 107 0.16 -28.14 5.10
N ALA A 108 0.46 -28.26 6.40
CA ALA A 108 1.42 -27.41 7.10
C ALA A 108 2.84 -27.43 6.50
N LYS A 109 3.29 -28.56 5.95
CA LYS A 109 4.60 -28.67 5.30
C LYS A 109 4.77 -27.75 4.07
N GLU A 110 3.67 -27.36 3.43
CA GLU A 110 3.72 -26.47 2.26
C GLU A 110 4.04 -25.02 2.67
N PHE A 111 3.58 -24.58 3.84
CA PHE A 111 4.02 -23.32 4.44
C PHE A 111 5.50 -23.38 4.80
N VAL A 112 5.98 -24.46 5.39
CA VAL A 112 7.42 -24.65 5.69
C VAL A 112 8.25 -24.52 4.41
N ALA A 113 7.86 -25.23 3.34
CA ALA A 113 8.57 -25.20 2.07
C ALA A 113 8.52 -23.80 1.41
N ALA A 114 7.35 -23.14 1.43
CA ALA A 114 7.20 -21.81 0.86
C ALA A 114 8.06 -20.77 1.60
N TRP A 115 8.08 -20.80 2.94
CA TRP A 115 8.86 -19.83 3.72
C TRP A 115 10.36 -20.08 3.64
N GLN A 116 10.79 -21.34 3.63
CA GLN A 116 12.20 -21.71 3.38
C GLN A 116 12.66 -21.21 2.00
N ARG A 117 11.79 -21.28 0.99
CA ARG A 117 12.06 -20.73 -0.33
C ARG A 117 12.18 -19.22 -0.32
N VAL A 118 11.27 -18.51 0.36
CA VAL A 118 11.29 -17.03 0.42
C VAL A 118 12.59 -16.52 1.04
N VAL A 119 13.11 -17.16 2.08
CA VAL A 119 14.36 -16.72 2.74
C VAL A 119 15.63 -17.29 2.09
N ASP A 120 15.52 -18.19 1.11
CA ASP A 120 16.67 -18.75 0.42
C ASP A 120 17.35 -17.70 -0.48
N PRO A 121 18.60 -17.30 -0.24
CA PRO A 121 19.29 -16.29 -1.04
C PRO A 121 19.45 -16.69 -2.52
N ARG A 122 19.38 -17.98 -2.85
CA ARG A 122 19.42 -18.47 -4.25
C ARG A 122 18.16 -18.13 -5.03
N GLU A 123 17.03 -17.94 -4.35
CA GLU A 123 15.76 -17.49 -4.94
C GLU A 123 15.71 -15.97 -5.15
N ALA A 124 16.58 -15.21 -4.47
CA ALA A 124 16.65 -13.77 -4.52
C ALA A 124 15.27 -13.08 -4.36
N SER A 125 14.45 -13.63 -3.44
CA SER A 125 13.12 -13.09 -3.19
C SER A 125 13.21 -11.65 -2.67
N PRO A 126 12.57 -10.69 -3.33
CA PRO A 126 12.59 -9.29 -2.89
C PRO A 126 11.80 -9.06 -1.59
N VAL A 127 11.01 -10.05 -1.16
CA VAL A 127 10.17 -10.00 0.05
C VAL A 127 10.71 -10.88 1.19
N ALA A 128 11.95 -11.36 1.10
CA ALA A 128 12.57 -12.22 2.11
C ALA A 128 12.58 -11.59 3.51
N ASP A 129 12.82 -10.28 3.59
CA ASP A 129 12.87 -9.54 4.86
C ASP A 129 11.53 -9.53 5.62
N ASN A 130 10.40 -9.77 4.98
CA ASN A 130 9.10 -9.91 5.66
C ASN A 130 9.06 -11.10 6.62
N LEU A 131 9.90 -12.11 6.41
CA LEU A 131 10.01 -13.28 7.29
C LEU A 131 11.19 -13.20 8.28
N ARG A 132 11.89 -12.07 8.33
CA ARG A 132 13.13 -11.90 9.13
C ARG A 132 12.93 -12.10 10.63
N LEU A 133 11.69 -11.98 11.13
CA LEU A 133 11.35 -12.24 12.54
C LEU A 133 11.43 -13.73 12.93
N ILE A 134 11.38 -14.64 11.97
CA ILE A 134 11.45 -16.07 12.24
C ILE A 134 12.90 -16.44 12.57
N VAL A 135 13.09 -17.24 13.62
CA VAL A 135 14.42 -17.70 14.07
C VAL A 135 15.23 -18.25 12.89
N GLY A 136 16.46 -17.78 12.75
CA GLY A 136 17.40 -18.18 11.72
C GLY A 136 17.21 -17.50 10.36
N ALA A 137 16.10 -16.78 10.14
CA ALA A 137 15.83 -16.15 8.83
C ALA A 137 16.93 -15.16 8.41
N ALA A 138 17.43 -14.34 9.34
CA ALA A 138 18.48 -13.36 9.04
C ALA A 138 19.78 -14.02 8.55
N GLU A 139 20.22 -15.10 9.20
CA GLU A 139 21.42 -15.85 8.83
C GLU A 139 21.26 -16.60 7.49
N ILE A 140 20.04 -17.08 7.22
CA ILE A 140 19.74 -17.73 5.94
C ILE A 140 19.76 -16.71 4.81
N ILE A 141 19.08 -15.57 4.96
CA ILE A 141 19.05 -14.48 3.96
C ILE A 141 20.47 -13.96 3.67
N ALA A 142 21.33 -13.90 4.69
CA ALA A 142 22.74 -13.55 4.54
C ALA A 142 23.60 -14.66 3.88
N GLY A 143 23.05 -15.83 3.64
CA GLY A 143 23.77 -16.98 3.06
C GLY A 143 24.67 -17.74 4.04
N HIS A 144 24.54 -17.48 5.34
CA HIS A 144 25.36 -18.11 6.37
C HIS A 144 24.79 -19.44 6.89
N SER A 145 23.51 -19.70 6.64
CA SER A 145 22.81 -20.90 7.10
C SER A 145 21.89 -21.48 6.01
N PRO A 146 21.67 -22.80 5.98
CA PRO A 146 20.77 -23.38 4.99
C PRO A 146 19.29 -23.09 5.34
N PRO A 147 18.38 -23.00 4.33
CA PRO A 147 16.95 -22.73 4.55
C PRO A 147 16.25 -23.70 5.52
N SER A 148 16.75 -24.94 5.63
CA SER A 148 16.21 -25.95 6.54
C SER A 148 16.37 -25.62 8.04
N THR A 149 17.18 -24.61 8.40
CA THR A 149 17.35 -24.15 9.78
C THR A 149 16.35 -23.08 10.19
N LEU A 150 15.46 -22.65 9.29
CA LEU A 150 14.40 -21.71 9.59
C LEU A 150 13.52 -22.22 10.73
N GLY A 151 13.22 -21.38 11.71
CA GLY A 151 12.44 -21.67 12.91
C GLY A 151 10.95 -21.95 12.64
N VAL A 152 10.66 -22.73 11.61
CA VAL A 152 9.30 -23.17 11.25
C VAL A 152 9.30 -24.66 10.98
N TYR A 153 8.31 -25.39 11.53
CA TYR A 153 8.19 -26.83 11.29
C TYR A 153 6.74 -27.32 11.44
N ALA A 154 6.44 -28.43 10.79
CA ALA A 154 5.12 -29.06 10.75
C ALA A 154 5.20 -30.43 11.43
N PRO A 155 4.73 -30.59 12.69
CA PRO A 155 4.67 -31.88 13.38
C PRO A 155 3.74 -32.89 12.69
N ASN A 156 2.70 -32.38 12.03
CA ASN A 156 1.75 -33.14 11.20
C ASN A 156 1.14 -32.22 10.15
N ASP A 157 0.23 -32.73 9.34
CA ASP A 157 -0.37 -32.00 8.21
C ASP A 157 -1.23 -30.78 8.65
N HIS A 158 -1.69 -30.73 9.89
CA HIS A 158 -2.62 -29.71 10.38
C HIS A 158 -2.03 -28.79 11.47
N ILE A 159 -0.78 -28.95 11.83
CA ILE A 159 -0.12 -28.09 12.83
C ILE A 159 1.14 -27.49 12.24
N LEU A 160 1.21 -26.15 12.28
CA LEU A 160 2.42 -25.41 11.96
C LEU A 160 2.92 -24.69 13.22
N ILE A 161 4.18 -24.86 13.54
CA ILE A 161 4.83 -24.19 14.67
C ILE A 161 5.88 -23.22 14.12
N VAL A 162 5.82 -21.97 14.64
CA VAL A 162 6.73 -20.89 14.23
C VAL A 162 7.39 -20.30 15.47
N LYS A 163 8.71 -20.25 15.45
CA LYS A 163 9.51 -19.64 16.50
C LYS A 163 10.07 -18.29 16.03
N LEU A 164 9.81 -17.23 16.77
CA LEU A 164 10.29 -15.89 16.49
C LEU A 164 11.52 -15.55 17.32
N GLU A 165 12.40 -14.69 16.80
CA GLU A 165 13.58 -14.16 17.48
C GLU A 165 13.21 -13.29 18.70
N ARG A 166 12.02 -12.66 18.66
CA ARG A 166 11.49 -11.78 19.70
C ARG A 166 9.97 -11.78 19.67
N PRO A 167 9.28 -11.33 20.74
CA PRO A 167 7.84 -11.16 20.73
C PRO A 167 7.39 -10.22 19.58
N ALA A 168 6.34 -10.61 18.88
CA ALA A 168 5.77 -9.82 17.79
C ALA A 168 4.25 -9.98 17.76
N PRO A 169 3.48 -9.23 18.58
CA PRO A 169 2.01 -9.32 18.59
C PRO A 169 1.37 -9.04 17.22
N PHE A 170 2.05 -8.30 16.36
CA PHE A 170 1.65 -8.02 14.98
C PHE A 170 1.98 -9.14 13.98
N PHE A 171 2.61 -10.23 14.42
CA PHE A 171 2.98 -11.34 13.51
C PHE A 171 1.80 -11.89 12.72
N PRO A 172 0.59 -12.07 13.29
CA PRO A 172 -0.58 -12.46 12.51
C PRO A 172 -0.96 -11.47 11.39
N GLN A 173 -0.74 -10.15 11.57
CA GLN A 173 -0.94 -9.16 10.50
C GLN A 173 0.09 -9.33 9.38
N LEU A 174 1.35 -9.56 9.73
CA LEU A 174 2.41 -9.80 8.74
C LEU A 174 2.10 -11.04 7.89
N LEU A 175 1.49 -12.07 8.46
CA LEU A 175 1.11 -13.30 7.75
C LEU A 175 -0.05 -13.11 6.76
N THR A 176 -0.74 -11.96 6.76
CA THR A 176 -1.72 -11.61 5.72
C THR A 176 -1.05 -11.14 4.42
N HIS A 177 0.26 -10.86 4.46
CA HIS A 177 1.02 -10.49 3.28
C HIS A 177 1.34 -11.72 2.42
N PRO A 178 1.26 -11.63 1.09
CA PRO A 178 1.52 -12.75 0.18
C PRO A 178 2.85 -13.47 0.37
N SER A 179 3.91 -12.79 0.84
CA SER A 179 5.20 -13.45 1.16
C SER A 179 5.09 -14.61 2.15
N ALA A 180 4.00 -14.66 2.94
CA ALA A 180 3.72 -15.74 3.90
C ALA A 180 2.73 -16.79 3.36
N PHE A 181 2.29 -16.70 2.11
CA PHE A 181 1.33 -17.64 1.54
C PHE A 181 2.00 -18.95 1.11
N PRO A 182 1.27 -20.08 1.17
CA PRO A 182 1.78 -21.36 0.68
C PRO A 182 1.79 -21.38 -0.85
N ILE A 183 2.55 -22.28 -1.43
CA ILE A 183 2.49 -22.62 -2.85
C ILE A 183 2.33 -24.15 -3.01
N TYR A 184 1.52 -24.58 -3.98
CA TYR A 184 1.32 -25.98 -4.30
C TYR A 184 2.60 -26.63 -4.84
N SER A 185 3.23 -25.95 -5.79
CA SER A 185 4.52 -26.35 -6.34
C SER A 185 5.25 -25.16 -6.96
N TYR A 186 6.57 -25.26 -7.02
CA TYR A 186 7.42 -24.26 -7.66
C TYR A 186 7.07 -24.03 -9.14
N ALA A 187 6.77 -25.11 -9.86
CA ALA A 187 6.41 -25.05 -11.28
C ALA A 187 5.05 -24.36 -11.50
N SER A 188 4.09 -24.57 -10.59
CA SER A 188 2.78 -23.91 -10.65
C SER A 188 2.90 -22.39 -10.45
N ALA A 189 3.60 -21.96 -9.40
CA ALA A 189 3.71 -20.55 -9.04
C ALA A 189 4.44 -19.68 -10.09
N ARG A 190 5.23 -20.27 -10.96
CA ARG A 190 5.98 -19.60 -12.06
C ARG A 190 5.43 -19.89 -13.45
N SER A 191 4.32 -20.59 -13.54
CA SER A 191 3.72 -20.91 -14.84
C SER A 191 3.07 -19.66 -15.45
N HIS A 192 3.33 -19.41 -16.73
CA HIS A 192 2.54 -18.47 -17.54
C HIS A 192 1.32 -19.15 -18.18
N ASN A 193 1.17 -20.49 -18.02
CA ASN A 193 0.04 -21.23 -18.54
C ASN A 193 -1.01 -21.41 -17.43
N PRO A 194 -2.21 -20.83 -17.54
CA PRO A 194 -3.28 -20.95 -16.56
C PRO A 194 -3.64 -22.41 -16.22
N ALA A 195 -3.55 -23.32 -17.20
CA ALA A 195 -3.86 -24.74 -16.98
C ALA A 195 -2.95 -25.43 -15.94
N ASN A 196 -1.76 -24.88 -15.68
CA ASN A 196 -0.82 -25.40 -14.70
C ASN A 196 -0.91 -24.67 -13.35
N TRP A 197 -1.80 -23.66 -13.25
CA TRP A 197 -1.92 -22.85 -12.06
C TRP A 197 -2.78 -23.55 -11.02
N VAL A 198 -2.24 -23.71 -9.82
CA VAL A 198 -2.96 -24.28 -8.68
C VAL A 198 -2.92 -23.27 -7.54
N SER A 199 -4.08 -22.85 -7.08
CA SER A 199 -4.27 -21.86 -6.02
C SER A 199 -5.10 -22.41 -4.87
N ASN A 200 -5.01 -21.78 -3.70
CA ASN A 200 -5.79 -22.11 -2.51
C ASN A 200 -6.70 -20.97 -2.03
N GLY A 201 -6.74 -19.86 -2.76
CA GLY A 201 -7.61 -18.72 -2.49
C GLY A 201 -9.00 -18.88 -3.09
N ALA A 202 -9.76 -17.79 -3.02
CA ALA A 202 -11.15 -17.75 -3.50
C ALA A 202 -11.29 -17.92 -5.02
N TYR A 203 -10.23 -17.67 -5.77
CA TYR A 203 -10.23 -17.72 -7.23
C TYR A 203 -9.03 -18.53 -7.77
N VAL A 204 -9.20 -18.97 -9.03
CA VAL A 204 -8.15 -19.61 -9.84
C VAL A 204 -7.88 -18.77 -11.09
N LEU A 205 -6.65 -18.79 -11.59
CA LEU A 205 -6.25 -18.09 -12.80
C LEU A 205 -6.88 -18.80 -14.01
N ALA A 206 -7.80 -18.09 -14.71
CA ALA A 206 -8.44 -18.60 -15.92
C ALA A 206 -7.68 -18.15 -17.18
N ASN A 207 -7.16 -16.91 -17.20
CA ASN A 207 -6.43 -16.38 -18.33
C ASN A 207 -5.54 -15.21 -17.89
N TRP A 208 -4.38 -15.07 -18.54
CA TRP A 208 -3.52 -13.89 -18.38
C TRP A 208 -3.01 -13.46 -19.75
N GLN A 209 -3.44 -12.28 -20.18
CA GLN A 209 -3.01 -11.63 -21.40
C GLN A 209 -2.17 -10.40 -21.04
N PRO A 210 -0.82 -10.51 -21.07
CA PRO A 210 0.05 -9.41 -20.68
C PRO A 210 -0.29 -8.09 -21.38
N GLY A 211 -0.25 -6.99 -20.64
CA GLY A 211 -0.60 -5.65 -21.09
C GLY A 211 -2.10 -5.42 -21.34
N THR A 212 -2.96 -6.42 -21.11
CA THR A 212 -4.40 -6.33 -21.44
C THR A 212 -5.27 -6.66 -20.23
N LYS A 213 -5.21 -7.89 -19.72
CA LYS A 213 -6.09 -8.36 -18.66
C LYS A 213 -5.59 -9.61 -17.94
N VAL A 214 -6.07 -9.78 -16.68
CA VAL A 214 -6.02 -11.02 -15.94
C VAL A 214 -7.46 -11.45 -15.63
N GLU A 215 -7.81 -12.71 -15.91
CA GLU A 215 -9.15 -13.26 -15.69
C GLU A 215 -9.09 -14.38 -14.66
N LEU A 216 -9.96 -14.29 -13.67
CA LEU A 216 -10.07 -15.25 -12.58
C LEU A 216 -11.48 -15.86 -12.58
N THR A 217 -11.58 -17.13 -12.18
CA THR A 217 -12.83 -17.83 -11.93
C THR A 217 -12.88 -18.32 -10.48
N GLN A 218 -14.06 -18.42 -9.91
CA GLN A 218 -14.25 -18.91 -8.54
C GLN A 218 -13.60 -20.28 -8.37
N ASN A 219 -12.89 -20.45 -7.26
CA ASN A 219 -12.30 -21.74 -6.85
C ASN A 219 -13.37 -22.59 -6.14
N MET A 220 -13.81 -23.65 -6.78
CA MET A 220 -14.88 -24.54 -6.23
C MET A 220 -14.39 -25.39 -5.05
N ASP A 221 -13.08 -25.52 -4.85
CA ASP A 221 -12.45 -26.23 -3.75
C ASP A 221 -12.03 -25.31 -2.59
N TYR A 222 -12.31 -23.98 -2.71
CA TYR A 222 -12.00 -23.03 -1.64
C TYR A 222 -12.85 -23.32 -0.40
N TRP A 223 -12.23 -23.34 0.78
CA TRP A 223 -12.88 -23.73 2.03
C TRP A 223 -14.06 -22.82 2.42
N ASP A 224 -14.03 -21.54 2.03
CA ASP A 224 -15.07 -20.53 2.32
C ASP A 224 -15.83 -20.12 1.06
N ARG A 225 -15.95 -21.02 0.08
CA ARG A 225 -16.57 -20.74 -1.22
C ARG A 225 -18.01 -20.26 -1.15
N ASP A 226 -18.76 -20.67 -0.12
CA ASP A 226 -20.18 -20.31 0.03
C ASP A 226 -20.35 -18.80 0.32
N ASN A 227 -19.29 -18.11 0.77
CA ASN A 227 -19.24 -16.67 0.96
C ASN A 227 -18.63 -15.92 -0.24
N VAL A 228 -18.28 -16.60 -1.33
CA VAL A 228 -17.79 -15.98 -2.57
C VAL A 228 -18.94 -15.81 -3.55
N HIS A 229 -19.41 -14.59 -3.74
CA HIS A 229 -20.62 -14.30 -4.52
C HIS A 229 -20.38 -13.93 -5.98
N ILE A 230 -19.13 -13.66 -6.35
CA ILE A 230 -18.75 -13.25 -7.70
C ILE A 230 -18.06 -14.44 -8.40
N PRO A 231 -18.68 -15.03 -9.44
CA PRO A 231 -18.11 -16.22 -10.09
C PRO A 231 -16.91 -15.92 -10.96
N ARG A 232 -16.76 -14.68 -11.47
CA ARG A 232 -15.63 -14.28 -12.34
C ARG A 232 -15.17 -12.88 -12.04
N VAL A 233 -13.84 -12.68 -12.03
CA VAL A 233 -13.20 -11.37 -11.88
C VAL A 233 -12.32 -11.12 -13.11
N GLN A 234 -12.43 -9.92 -13.68
CA GLN A 234 -11.58 -9.48 -14.77
C GLN A 234 -10.84 -8.21 -14.36
N TYR A 235 -9.53 -8.30 -14.20
CA TYR A 235 -8.65 -7.16 -14.02
C TYR A 235 -8.24 -6.62 -15.39
N GLN A 236 -8.61 -5.37 -15.69
CA GLN A 236 -8.27 -4.69 -16.93
C GLN A 236 -7.06 -3.78 -16.72
N ILE A 237 -5.94 -4.10 -17.35
CA ILE A 237 -4.70 -3.35 -17.24
C ILE A 237 -4.83 -2.04 -18.00
N THR A 238 -4.69 -0.92 -17.30
CA THR A 238 -4.79 0.43 -17.87
C THR A 238 -3.95 1.38 -17.03
N THR A 239 -2.76 1.73 -17.53
CA THR A 239 -1.76 2.52 -16.79
C THR A 239 -2.10 4.00 -16.67
N ASP A 240 -2.88 4.55 -17.60
CA ASP A 240 -3.33 5.95 -17.57
C ASP A 240 -4.64 6.09 -16.79
N GLU A 241 -4.65 6.89 -15.72
CA GLU A 241 -5.82 7.11 -14.85
C GLU A 241 -6.99 7.75 -15.61
N ASN A 242 -6.74 8.64 -16.60
CA ASN A 242 -7.81 9.25 -17.39
C ASN A 242 -8.46 8.25 -18.34
N ALA A 243 -7.66 7.36 -18.94
CA ALA A 243 -8.18 6.26 -19.76
C ALA A 243 -9.00 5.28 -18.92
N GLN A 244 -8.54 4.97 -17.70
CA GLN A 244 -9.29 4.13 -16.76
C GLN A 244 -10.62 4.79 -16.34
N TYR A 245 -10.61 6.10 -16.06
CA TYR A 245 -11.81 6.87 -15.75
C TYR A 245 -12.79 6.91 -16.94
N ALA A 246 -12.29 7.07 -18.18
CA ALA A 246 -13.12 7.03 -19.37
C ALA A 246 -13.79 5.66 -19.56
N ARG A 247 -13.06 4.55 -19.35
CA ARG A 247 -13.62 3.18 -19.36
C ARG A 247 -14.69 2.97 -18.31
N TYR A 248 -14.48 3.47 -17.10
CA TYR A 248 -15.48 3.42 -16.04
C TYR A 248 -16.75 4.16 -16.41
N ARG A 249 -16.64 5.37 -16.97
CA ARG A 249 -17.78 6.13 -17.46
C ARG A 249 -18.54 5.44 -18.59
N ALA A 250 -17.82 4.72 -19.45
CA ALA A 250 -18.39 3.94 -20.54
C ALA A 250 -19.01 2.59 -20.08
N GLY A 251 -19.01 2.28 -18.77
CA GLY A 251 -19.54 1.01 -18.25
C GLY A 251 -18.67 -0.21 -18.53
N GLN A 252 -17.40 0.00 -18.88
CA GLN A 252 -16.43 -1.06 -19.14
C GLN A 252 -15.70 -1.51 -17.87
N LEU A 253 -15.79 -0.75 -16.78
CA LEU A 253 -15.27 -1.06 -15.44
C LEU A 253 -16.37 -0.86 -14.40
N ASP A 254 -16.36 -1.72 -13.40
CA ASP A 254 -17.24 -1.65 -12.24
C ASP A 254 -16.52 -0.96 -11.06
N ILE A 255 -15.21 -1.15 -10.96
CA ILE A 255 -14.33 -0.51 -9.98
C ILE A 255 -13.07 -0.01 -10.68
N THR A 256 -12.64 1.23 -10.40
CA THR A 256 -11.33 1.73 -10.84
C THR A 256 -10.24 1.38 -9.82
N ASP A 257 -9.00 1.27 -10.27
CA ASP A 257 -7.83 1.16 -9.38
C ASP A 257 -7.54 2.51 -8.70
N SER A 258 -7.62 3.60 -9.46
CA SER A 258 -7.43 4.97 -8.99
C SER A 258 -8.39 5.94 -9.70
N VAL A 259 -8.35 7.21 -9.30
CA VAL A 259 -9.14 8.31 -9.90
C VAL A 259 -8.19 9.45 -10.24
N PRO A 260 -8.23 9.98 -11.48
CA PRO A 260 -7.36 11.08 -11.86
C PRO A 260 -7.66 12.33 -11.02
N ALA A 261 -6.62 13.00 -10.59
CA ALA A 261 -6.66 14.13 -9.70
C ALA A 261 -7.62 15.24 -10.15
N ASN A 262 -7.62 15.54 -11.44
CA ASN A 262 -8.46 16.57 -12.05
C ASN A 262 -9.96 16.23 -12.07
N ALA A 263 -10.35 14.97 -11.92
CA ALA A 263 -11.75 14.55 -11.86
C ALA A 263 -12.36 14.70 -10.45
N ILE A 264 -11.54 14.62 -9.39
CA ILE A 264 -12.02 14.58 -8.00
C ILE A 264 -12.83 15.81 -7.60
N PRO A 265 -12.43 17.08 -7.91
CA PRO A 265 -13.22 18.25 -7.57
C PRO A 265 -14.62 18.20 -8.18
N THR A 266 -14.73 17.79 -9.46
CA THR A 266 -16.00 17.68 -10.16
C THR A 266 -16.88 16.60 -9.54
N LEU A 267 -16.33 15.41 -9.27
CA LEU A 267 -17.05 14.30 -8.64
C LEU A 267 -17.58 14.69 -7.25
N ARG A 268 -16.78 15.41 -6.45
CA ARG A 268 -17.22 15.94 -5.15
C ARG A 268 -18.34 16.98 -5.28
N ALA A 269 -18.20 17.92 -6.22
CA ALA A 269 -19.22 18.94 -6.47
C ALA A 269 -20.56 18.32 -6.92
N GLN A 270 -20.52 17.21 -7.62
CA GLN A 270 -21.69 16.44 -8.03
C GLN A 270 -22.25 15.52 -6.92
N HIS A 271 -21.65 15.55 -5.73
CA HIS A 271 -21.98 14.62 -4.62
C HIS A 271 -22.03 13.15 -5.06
N SER A 272 -21.07 12.75 -5.90
CA SER A 272 -21.04 11.40 -6.44
C SER A 272 -20.86 10.36 -5.33
N THR A 273 -21.84 9.46 -5.20
CA THR A 273 -21.79 8.32 -4.28
C THR A 273 -20.84 7.23 -4.79
N GLU A 274 -20.42 7.30 -6.04
CA GLU A 274 -19.48 6.36 -6.65
C GLU A 274 -18.02 6.64 -6.23
N LEU A 275 -17.71 7.88 -5.78
CA LEU A 275 -16.35 8.24 -5.36
C LEU A 275 -16.10 7.78 -3.92
N VAL A 276 -15.25 6.76 -3.77
CA VAL A 276 -14.77 6.26 -2.49
C VAL A 276 -13.36 6.79 -2.23
N ILE A 277 -13.19 7.53 -1.13
CA ILE A 277 -11.89 8.00 -0.64
C ILE A 277 -11.73 7.47 0.79
N ALA A 278 -10.64 6.76 1.05
CA ALA A 278 -10.40 6.14 2.35
C ALA A 278 -8.97 6.43 2.86
N PRO A 279 -8.75 6.48 4.18
CA PRO A 279 -7.40 6.54 4.75
C PRO A 279 -6.53 5.38 4.25
N TYR A 280 -5.25 5.70 4.03
CA TYR A 280 -4.24 4.73 3.61
C TYR A 280 -3.02 4.84 4.52
N LEU A 281 -2.45 3.73 4.93
CA LEU A 281 -1.26 3.69 5.79
C LEU A 281 -0.01 4.08 4.98
N ALA A 282 0.02 5.35 4.59
CA ALA A 282 1.14 5.91 3.87
C ALA A 282 1.34 7.39 4.23
N THR A 283 2.60 7.78 4.42
CA THR A 283 3.01 9.12 4.79
C THR A 283 3.94 9.70 3.73
N ALA A 284 3.57 10.87 3.20
CA ALA A 284 4.45 11.67 2.37
C ALA A 284 5.21 12.65 3.26
N TYR A 285 6.53 12.70 3.11
CA TYR A 285 7.38 13.52 3.96
C TYR A 285 8.63 14.00 3.24
N TYR A 286 9.29 15.00 3.80
CA TYR A 286 10.64 15.39 3.44
C TYR A 286 11.62 14.85 4.46
N GLY A 287 12.64 14.13 3.98
CA GLY A 287 13.79 13.71 4.76
C GLY A 287 14.85 14.79 4.78
N LEU A 288 15.40 15.07 5.95
CA LEU A 288 16.47 16.04 6.14
C LEU A 288 17.81 15.32 6.27
N ASN A 289 18.82 15.76 5.55
CA ASN A 289 20.17 15.17 5.66
C ASN A 289 20.80 15.57 7.00
N LEU A 290 20.77 14.66 7.98
CA LEU A 290 21.28 14.93 9.33
C LEU A 290 22.80 14.70 9.46
N SER A 291 23.45 14.13 8.45
CA SER A 291 24.91 13.87 8.49
C SER A 291 25.75 15.12 8.23
N GLU A 292 25.16 16.15 7.60
CA GLU A 292 25.89 17.33 7.14
C GLU A 292 25.15 18.64 7.55
N PRO A 293 25.87 19.79 7.65
CA PRO A 293 25.22 21.09 7.65
C PRO A 293 24.32 21.28 6.42
N PRO A 294 23.22 22.02 6.53
CA PRO A 294 22.83 22.87 7.66
C PRO A 294 22.04 22.17 8.77
N PHE A 295 21.67 20.90 8.60
CA PHE A 295 20.74 20.19 9.49
C PHE A 295 21.40 19.44 10.64
N ALA A 296 22.67 19.02 10.47
CA ALA A 296 23.41 18.39 11.55
C ALA A 296 23.41 19.29 12.81
N HIS A 297 23.01 18.71 13.95
CA HIS A 297 22.97 19.39 15.25
C HIS A 297 22.11 20.68 15.32
N ASN A 298 21.28 20.99 14.32
CA ASN A 298 20.49 22.21 14.25
C ASN A 298 18.97 21.95 14.27
N VAL A 299 18.48 21.47 15.41
CA VAL A 299 17.05 21.18 15.59
C VAL A 299 16.17 22.43 15.40
N ASN A 300 16.66 23.62 15.76
CA ASN A 300 15.92 24.87 15.56
C ASN A 300 15.64 25.14 14.08
N LEU A 301 16.59 24.87 13.20
CA LEU A 301 16.39 25.00 11.76
C LEU A 301 15.32 24.01 11.24
N ARG A 302 15.45 22.75 11.62
CA ARG A 302 14.51 21.71 11.22
C ARG A 302 13.08 22.02 11.68
N ARG A 303 12.93 22.49 12.92
CA ARG A 303 11.65 22.94 13.49
C ARG A 303 11.10 24.15 12.73
N ALA A 304 11.92 25.17 12.45
CA ALA A 304 11.52 26.36 11.73
C ALA A 304 10.97 26.04 10.34
N LEU A 305 11.67 25.20 9.57
CA LEU A 305 11.22 24.79 8.24
C LEU A 305 9.91 23.98 8.29
N SER A 306 9.77 23.09 9.28
CA SER A 306 8.52 22.35 9.45
C SER A 306 7.35 23.25 9.80
N MET A 307 7.54 24.22 10.72
CA MET A 307 6.50 25.15 11.13
C MET A 307 6.14 26.17 10.04
N ALA A 308 7.05 26.49 9.12
CA ALA A 308 6.79 27.43 8.00
C ALA A 308 5.84 26.86 6.94
N ILE A 309 5.61 25.54 6.91
CA ILE A 309 4.70 24.91 5.96
C ILE A 309 3.25 25.01 6.45
N ASP A 310 2.39 25.65 5.66
CA ASP A 310 0.95 25.58 5.83
C ASP A 310 0.41 24.27 5.24
N ARG A 311 0.24 23.27 6.12
CA ARG A 311 -0.24 21.95 5.71
C ARG A 311 -1.71 21.94 5.30
N LYS A 312 -2.53 22.86 5.83
CA LYS A 312 -3.94 22.99 5.43
C LYS A 312 -4.02 23.51 3.99
N LEU A 313 -3.27 24.57 3.68
CA LEU A 313 -3.18 25.08 2.31
C LEU A 313 -2.61 24.00 1.36
N LEU A 314 -1.58 23.27 1.79
CA LEU A 314 -0.97 22.19 1.01
C LEU A 314 -1.99 21.11 0.63
N VAL A 315 -2.72 20.53 1.59
CA VAL A 315 -3.69 19.45 1.30
C VAL A 315 -4.89 19.95 0.52
N ASN A 316 -5.31 21.20 0.73
CA ASN A 316 -6.38 21.83 -0.05
C ASN A 316 -5.96 22.04 -1.51
N SER A 317 -4.69 22.40 -1.77
CA SER A 317 -4.18 22.56 -3.14
C SER A 317 -4.07 21.24 -3.90
N LEU A 318 -3.80 20.13 -3.19
CA LEU A 318 -3.76 18.79 -3.76
C LEU A 318 -5.17 18.29 -4.11
N ALA A 319 -6.18 18.62 -3.31
CA ALA A 319 -7.59 18.32 -3.51
C ALA A 319 -7.99 16.82 -3.60
N PHE A 320 -7.09 15.89 -3.23
CA PHE A 320 -7.34 14.43 -3.37
C PHE A 320 -7.96 13.79 -2.13
N GLY A 321 -8.13 14.53 -1.04
CA GLY A 321 -8.65 14.02 0.23
C GLY A 321 -7.60 13.65 1.25
N GLN A 322 -6.33 13.93 0.98
CA GLN A 322 -5.25 13.78 1.95
C GLN A 322 -5.54 14.57 3.23
N SER A 323 -5.04 14.07 4.34
CA SER A 323 -5.04 14.78 5.61
C SER A 323 -3.66 15.32 5.95
N ALA A 324 -3.61 16.52 6.54
CA ALA A 324 -2.37 17.16 6.97
C ALA A 324 -1.66 16.30 8.02
N ALA A 325 -0.37 16.05 7.85
CA ALA A 325 0.43 15.25 8.77
C ALA A 325 1.21 16.15 9.74
N TYR A 326 0.90 16.04 11.03
CA TYR A 326 1.62 16.68 12.13
C TYR A 326 2.34 15.66 13.02
N GLY A 327 2.22 14.39 12.70
CA GLY A 327 2.96 13.24 13.17
C GLY A 327 3.40 12.39 11.98
N PHE A 328 4.08 11.28 12.24
CA PHE A 328 4.62 10.42 11.18
C PHE A 328 3.77 9.18 10.93
N VAL A 329 3.31 8.52 12.01
CA VAL A 329 2.46 7.32 11.92
C VAL A 329 1.04 7.73 11.51
N PRO A 330 0.48 7.20 10.40
CA PRO A 330 -0.81 7.63 9.88
C PRO A 330 -2.01 7.16 10.73
N PRO A 331 -3.19 7.82 10.57
CA PRO A 331 -4.43 7.39 11.21
C PRO A 331 -4.88 6.02 10.68
N GLY A 332 -5.49 5.22 11.56
CA GLY A 332 -5.94 3.86 11.23
C GLY A 332 -4.89 2.78 11.49
N THR A 333 -3.70 3.14 12.00
CA THR A 333 -2.71 2.18 12.46
C THR A 333 -3.25 1.38 13.65
N TRP A 334 -3.13 0.04 13.56
CA TRP A 334 -3.65 -0.88 14.58
C TRP A 334 -3.03 -0.63 15.97
N ASN A 335 -3.88 -0.65 16.99
CA ASN A 335 -3.48 -0.48 18.39
C ASN A 335 -2.52 0.70 18.60
N TYR A 336 -2.82 1.86 17.98
CA TYR A 336 -1.95 3.02 18.05
C TYR A 336 -2.75 4.31 18.18
N GLN A 337 -2.32 5.21 19.07
CA GLN A 337 -2.84 6.57 19.16
C GLN A 337 -1.86 7.54 18.54
N GLN A 338 -2.31 8.26 17.52
CA GLN A 338 -1.46 9.20 16.79
C GLN A 338 -0.77 10.20 17.71
N GLN A 339 0.51 10.43 17.44
CA GLN A 339 1.31 11.46 18.08
C GLN A 339 1.43 12.67 17.15
N TYR A 340 1.58 13.85 17.74
CA TYR A 340 1.61 15.11 16.99
C TYR A 340 2.62 16.05 17.62
N TRP A 341 3.14 16.98 16.83
CA TRP A 341 3.83 18.13 17.35
C TRP A 341 2.87 19.00 18.20
N GLU A 342 3.37 19.54 19.29
CA GLU A 342 2.62 20.38 20.24
C GLU A 342 1.99 21.63 19.60
N TRP A 343 2.59 22.12 18.52
CA TRP A 343 2.14 23.31 17.79
C TRP A 343 1.08 23.02 16.72
N LYS A 344 0.62 21.80 16.57
CA LYS A 344 -0.38 21.38 15.57
C LYS A 344 -1.63 22.29 15.55
N ASP A 345 -2.09 22.70 16.74
CA ASP A 345 -3.33 23.45 16.93
C ASP A 345 -3.12 24.97 17.03
N LEU A 346 -1.89 25.46 16.81
CA LEU A 346 -1.62 26.89 16.72
C LEU A 346 -2.33 27.50 15.51
N ASN A 347 -2.81 28.72 15.67
CA ASN A 347 -3.26 29.53 14.54
C ASN A 347 -2.04 29.92 13.67
N ASP A 348 -2.30 30.32 12.42
CA ASP A 348 -1.25 30.60 11.45
C ASP A 348 -0.32 31.74 11.87
N THR A 349 -0.86 32.78 12.53
CA THR A 349 -0.07 33.93 12.99
C THR A 349 0.98 33.49 14.02
N ASP A 350 0.56 32.74 15.04
CA ASP A 350 1.45 32.28 16.10
C ASP A 350 2.44 31.23 15.59
N ARG A 351 1.98 30.33 14.70
CA ARG A 351 2.83 29.34 14.05
C ARG A 351 3.96 29.98 13.25
N VAL A 352 3.64 30.96 12.42
CA VAL A 352 4.60 31.73 11.60
C VAL A 352 5.56 32.54 12.48
N ALA A 353 5.05 33.18 13.54
CA ALA A 353 5.89 33.93 14.48
C ALA A 353 6.91 33.03 15.16
N GLN A 354 6.49 31.85 15.62
CA GLN A 354 7.40 30.86 16.21
C GLN A 354 8.40 30.29 15.19
N ALA A 355 7.97 30.01 13.94
CA ALA A 355 8.88 29.58 12.88
C ALA A 355 10.02 30.59 12.67
N LYS A 356 9.72 31.88 12.61
CA LYS A 356 10.73 32.96 12.49
C LYS A 356 11.67 33.02 13.70
N GLN A 357 11.14 32.82 14.92
CA GLN A 357 11.98 32.78 16.13
C GLN A 357 12.98 31.61 16.10
N PHE A 358 12.54 30.40 15.71
CA PHE A 358 13.40 29.25 15.59
C PHE A 358 14.41 29.39 14.45
N TYR A 359 14.04 30.04 13.34
CA TYR A 359 14.93 30.33 12.23
C TYR A 359 16.08 31.27 12.66
N ALA A 360 15.74 32.32 13.42
CA ALA A 360 16.72 33.21 14.00
C ALA A 360 17.65 32.51 15.01
N LYS A 361 17.10 31.65 15.90
CA LYS A 361 17.88 30.81 16.82
C LYS A 361 18.81 29.83 16.08
N ALA A 362 18.44 29.42 14.87
CA ALA A 362 19.25 28.57 13.99
C ALA A 362 20.40 29.31 13.31
N GLY A 363 20.50 30.64 13.47
CA GLY A 363 21.56 31.48 12.91
C GLY A 363 21.28 32.04 11.54
N TYR A 364 20.02 32.07 11.09
CA TYR A 364 19.59 32.59 9.78
C TYR A 364 18.67 33.80 9.93
N SER A 365 18.62 34.62 8.90
CA SER A 365 17.74 35.81 8.81
C SER A 365 17.49 36.15 7.35
N VAL A 366 16.69 37.21 7.10
CA VAL A 366 16.47 37.73 5.75
C VAL A 366 17.79 38.22 5.12
N ASP A 367 18.70 38.82 5.92
CA ASP A 367 20.02 39.30 5.46
C ASP A 367 21.03 38.15 5.33
N ARG A 368 20.75 37.01 5.91
CA ARG A 368 21.56 35.79 5.83
C ARG A 368 20.64 34.60 5.52
N PRO A 369 20.11 34.52 4.31
CA PRO A 369 19.16 33.46 3.93
C PRO A 369 19.83 32.09 3.90
N LEU A 370 19.02 31.08 4.16
CA LEU A 370 19.39 29.68 3.95
C LEU A 370 19.21 29.33 2.48
N HIS A 371 20.21 28.65 1.91
CA HIS A 371 20.12 28.03 0.58
C HIS A 371 19.97 26.53 0.75
N LEU A 372 19.00 25.91 0.09
CA LEU A 372 18.68 24.47 0.19
C LEU A 372 18.59 23.83 -1.17
N ARG A 373 19.08 22.60 -1.28
CA ARG A 373 18.90 21.70 -2.42
C ARG A 373 17.81 20.70 -2.06
N LEU A 374 16.67 20.78 -2.76
CA LEU A 374 15.55 19.85 -2.59
C LEU A 374 15.51 18.87 -3.76
N LEU A 375 15.80 17.60 -3.47
CA LEU A 375 15.77 16.50 -4.41
C LEU A 375 14.36 15.91 -4.50
N ILE A 376 13.82 15.83 -5.71
CA ILE A 376 12.51 15.23 -5.99
C ILE A 376 12.60 14.28 -7.19
N ASN A 377 11.73 13.27 -7.23
CA ASN A 377 11.55 12.48 -8.44
C ASN A 377 10.55 13.14 -9.41
N ALA A 378 10.74 12.87 -10.71
CA ALA A 378 9.89 13.40 -11.77
C ALA A 378 8.45 12.89 -11.63
N ASN A 379 7.57 13.80 -11.19
CA ASN A 379 6.12 13.60 -11.05
C ASN A 379 5.46 14.97 -10.88
N GLY A 380 4.42 15.27 -11.65
CA GLY A 380 3.78 16.58 -11.64
C GLY A 380 3.21 17.01 -10.29
N VAL A 381 2.61 16.09 -9.54
CA VAL A 381 2.06 16.37 -8.19
C VAL A 381 3.19 16.68 -7.21
N ILE A 382 4.27 15.88 -7.25
CA ILE A 382 5.43 16.08 -6.38
C ILE A 382 6.11 17.40 -6.68
N LYS A 383 6.30 17.74 -7.95
CA LYS A 383 6.89 19.00 -8.39
C LYS A 383 6.07 20.20 -7.93
N ASN A 384 4.75 20.18 -8.14
CA ASN A 384 3.87 21.25 -7.70
C ASN A 384 3.87 21.42 -6.17
N THR A 385 3.89 20.29 -5.44
CA THR A 385 4.06 20.28 -3.98
C THR A 385 5.38 20.96 -3.56
N ALA A 386 6.47 20.62 -4.22
CA ALA A 386 7.79 21.17 -3.91
C ALA A 386 7.86 22.68 -4.18
N ILE A 387 7.30 23.13 -5.31
CA ILE A 387 7.22 24.56 -5.65
C ILE A 387 6.39 25.33 -4.62
N LEU A 388 5.23 24.79 -4.22
CA LEU A 388 4.39 25.42 -3.20
C LEU A 388 5.10 25.54 -1.85
N ILE A 389 5.77 24.49 -1.40
CA ILE A 389 6.52 24.49 -0.13
C ILE A 389 7.72 25.44 -0.22
N ALA A 390 8.45 25.46 -1.32
CA ALA A 390 9.56 26.40 -1.54
C ALA A 390 9.08 27.87 -1.48
N SER A 391 7.90 28.18 -2.05
CA SER A 391 7.27 29.50 -1.90
C SER A 391 6.93 29.82 -0.44
N MET A 392 6.31 28.88 0.30
CA MET A 392 6.02 29.08 1.72
C MET A 392 7.29 29.36 2.55
N TRP A 393 8.38 28.64 2.30
CA TRP A 393 9.66 28.88 2.95
C TRP A 393 10.27 30.24 2.60
N LYS A 394 10.20 30.63 1.32
CA LYS A 394 10.68 31.93 0.86
C LYS A 394 9.87 33.08 1.50
N ASP A 395 8.55 33.00 1.45
CA ASP A 395 7.65 34.05 1.94
C ASP A 395 7.70 34.18 3.47
N THR A 396 7.89 33.07 4.19
CA THR A 396 7.91 33.05 5.65
C THR A 396 9.28 33.35 6.24
N LEU A 397 10.32 32.74 5.69
CA LEU A 397 11.68 32.72 6.28
C LEU A 397 12.76 33.32 5.39
N GLY A 398 12.48 33.62 4.12
CA GLY A 398 13.49 34.07 3.15
C GLY A 398 14.39 32.95 2.61
N VAL A 399 14.00 31.67 2.76
CA VAL A 399 14.81 30.53 2.30
C VAL A 399 14.80 30.47 0.78
N GLU A 400 15.97 30.27 0.20
CA GLU A 400 16.16 30.00 -1.22
C GLU A 400 16.29 28.51 -1.46
N THR A 401 15.43 27.95 -2.33
CA THR A 401 15.34 26.52 -2.58
C THR A 401 15.67 26.21 -4.04
N GLU A 402 16.72 25.43 -4.27
CA GLU A 402 17.05 24.85 -5.57
C GLU A 402 16.38 23.49 -5.70
N LEU A 403 15.53 23.32 -6.73
CA LEU A 403 14.84 22.06 -7.01
C LEU A 403 15.65 21.22 -7.99
N THR A 404 16.03 20.01 -7.59
CA THR A 404 16.63 18.99 -8.46
C THR A 404 15.59 17.91 -8.74
N GLU A 405 15.15 17.83 -10.00
CA GLU A 405 14.17 16.83 -10.45
C GLU A 405 14.89 15.73 -11.23
N GLU A 406 14.72 14.47 -10.80
CA GLU A 406 15.37 13.32 -11.43
C GLU A 406 14.34 12.25 -11.83
N GLU A 407 14.65 11.46 -12.87
CA GLU A 407 13.90 10.24 -13.17
C GLU A 407 13.95 9.30 -11.95
N TYR A 408 12.89 8.50 -11.75
CA TYR A 408 12.69 7.75 -10.50
C TYR A 408 13.85 6.80 -10.15
N ARG A 409 14.43 6.10 -11.13
CA ARG A 409 15.57 5.20 -10.87
C ARG A 409 16.84 5.97 -10.50
N VAL A 410 17.06 7.10 -11.16
CA VAL A 410 18.19 7.99 -10.86
C VAL A 410 18.01 8.59 -9.47
N PHE A 411 16.80 9.07 -9.18
CA PHE A 411 16.43 9.59 -7.85
C PHE A 411 16.72 8.57 -6.73
N LEU A 412 16.37 7.28 -6.92
CA LEU A 412 16.65 6.24 -5.94
C LEU A 412 18.14 6.07 -5.67
N GLN A 413 18.99 6.21 -6.70
CA GLN A 413 20.44 6.16 -6.56
C GLN A 413 20.99 7.44 -5.88
N THR A 414 20.55 8.61 -6.35
CA THR A 414 20.99 9.92 -5.81
C THR A 414 20.59 10.08 -4.34
N ARG A 415 19.45 9.52 -3.93
CA ARG A 415 18.99 9.51 -2.55
C ARG A 415 20.02 8.94 -1.57
N HIS A 416 20.81 7.96 -1.99
CA HIS A 416 21.90 7.39 -1.19
C HIS A 416 23.17 8.24 -1.21
N ASP A 417 23.34 9.16 -2.18
CA ASP A 417 24.45 10.12 -2.21
C ASP A 417 24.07 11.44 -1.52
N LYS A 418 24.21 11.45 -0.20
CA LYS A 418 23.79 12.55 0.67
C LYS A 418 24.54 13.86 0.46
N LYS A 419 25.62 13.88 -0.32
CA LYS A 419 26.33 15.11 -0.69
C LYS A 419 25.61 15.92 -1.76
N ARG A 420 24.64 15.32 -2.43
CA ARG A 420 23.92 15.94 -3.55
C ARG A 420 22.63 16.65 -3.17
N TRP A 421 22.15 16.48 -1.95
CA TRP A 421 20.88 17.07 -1.48
C TRP A 421 20.96 17.44 0.00
N ASP A 422 20.16 18.42 0.40
CA ASP A 422 19.95 18.80 1.79
C ASP A 422 18.60 18.27 2.29
N ILE A 423 17.59 18.31 1.43
CA ILE A 423 16.26 17.73 1.65
C ILE A 423 15.93 16.81 0.48
N ALA A 424 15.37 15.63 0.78
CA ALA A 424 14.84 14.72 -0.24
C ALA A 424 13.34 14.47 -0.02
N ARG A 425 12.57 14.40 -1.12
CA ARG A 425 11.18 13.93 -1.07
C ARG A 425 11.18 12.44 -0.80
N LEU A 426 10.53 12.02 0.26
CA LEU A 426 10.39 10.63 0.66
C LEU A 426 8.91 10.27 0.87
N GLY A 427 8.64 9.00 1.00
CA GLY A 427 7.33 8.46 1.34
C GLY A 427 7.49 7.06 1.88
N TRP A 428 6.60 6.68 2.79
CA TRP A 428 6.53 5.33 3.32
C TRP A 428 5.11 4.81 3.25
N THR A 429 4.96 3.61 2.76
CA THR A 429 3.70 2.85 2.72
C THR A 429 3.88 1.60 3.56
N ALA A 430 2.94 1.31 4.43
CA ALA A 430 3.04 0.15 5.31
C ALA A 430 2.85 -1.18 4.56
N ASP A 431 3.69 -2.16 4.87
CA ASP A 431 3.56 -3.54 4.42
C ASP A 431 2.53 -4.32 5.26
N PHE A 432 2.40 -3.93 6.53
CA PHE A 432 1.44 -4.49 7.50
C PHE A 432 0.97 -3.39 8.47
N ASN A 433 -0.21 -3.60 9.06
CA ASN A 433 -0.86 -2.59 9.89
C ASN A 433 -0.32 -2.58 11.32
N ASP A 434 0.86 -1.97 11.52
CA ASP A 434 1.48 -1.75 12.84
C ASP A 434 2.38 -0.52 12.81
N ALA A 435 2.46 0.21 13.94
CA ALA A 435 3.27 1.43 14.05
C ALA A 435 4.77 1.15 13.89
N SER A 436 5.25 -0.03 14.26
CA SER A 436 6.67 -0.39 14.07
C SER A 436 7.10 -0.34 12.60
N ASN A 437 6.18 -0.60 11.66
CA ASN A 437 6.47 -0.49 10.22
C ASN A 437 6.88 0.94 9.80
N PHE A 438 6.42 1.95 10.52
CA PHE A 438 6.76 3.36 10.30
C PHE A 438 7.98 3.82 11.10
N LEU A 439 8.22 3.23 12.26
CA LEU A 439 9.27 3.68 13.19
C LEU A 439 10.59 2.94 12.96
N ASP A 440 10.55 1.66 12.61
CA ASP A 440 11.75 0.85 12.35
C ASP A 440 12.62 1.41 11.20
N ILE A 441 12.04 2.17 10.27
CA ILE A 441 12.80 2.78 9.15
C ILE A 441 13.79 3.86 9.63
N PHE A 442 13.59 4.43 10.82
CA PHE A 442 14.46 5.48 11.39
C PHE A 442 15.51 4.96 12.36
N ARG A 443 15.55 3.66 12.63
CA ARG A 443 16.59 3.08 13.49
C ARG A 443 17.96 3.27 12.87
N LEU A 444 18.96 3.48 13.71
CA LEU A 444 20.34 3.73 13.27
C LEU A 444 20.87 2.69 12.26
N ARG A 445 20.49 1.43 12.43
CA ARG A 445 20.95 0.32 11.56
C ARG A 445 19.94 -0.05 10.46
N SER A 446 18.87 0.70 10.30
CA SER A 446 17.89 0.42 9.27
C SER A 446 18.45 0.82 7.88
N PRO A 447 18.39 -0.07 6.88
CA PRO A 447 18.76 0.28 5.50
C PRO A 447 17.84 1.36 4.90
N SER A 448 16.68 1.58 5.48
CA SER A 448 15.70 2.61 5.09
C SER A 448 15.90 3.94 5.79
N ASN A 449 16.92 4.07 6.66
CA ASN A 449 17.23 5.33 7.35
C ASN A 449 18.01 6.29 6.41
N ASP A 450 17.30 6.79 5.42
CA ASP A 450 17.89 7.70 4.41
C ASP A 450 18.36 9.05 4.99
N VAL A 451 17.94 9.40 6.21
CA VAL A 451 18.22 10.70 6.84
C VAL A 451 19.38 10.66 7.85
N ASP A 452 19.96 9.47 8.12
CA ASP A 452 20.97 9.23 9.16
C ASP A 452 20.51 9.66 10.56
N TYR A 453 19.22 9.46 10.86
CA TYR A 453 18.74 9.71 12.21
C TYR A 453 19.44 8.80 13.22
N ASN A 454 19.95 9.40 14.26
CA ASN A 454 20.70 8.71 15.31
C ASN A 454 20.27 9.26 16.68
N ASN A 455 19.38 8.53 17.33
CA ASN A 455 18.94 8.81 18.70
C ASN A 455 18.86 7.50 19.49
N PRO A 456 19.82 7.21 20.39
CA PRO A 456 19.84 5.97 21.18
C PRO A 456 18.59 5.78 22.06
N SER A 457 17.95 6.87 22.50
CA SER A 457 16.72 6.78 23.29
C SER A 457 15.54 6.34 22.44
N PHE A 458 15.46 6.82 21.19
CA PHE A 458 14.49 6.35 20.20
C PHE A 458 14.70 4.86 19.91
N ASP A 459 15.92 4.46 19.55
CA ASP A 459 16.25 3.06 19.26
C ASP A 459 15.90 2.14 20.44
N LYS A 460 16.22 2.58 21.68
CA LYS A 460 15.87 1.82 22.87
C LYS A 460 14.36 1.65 23.03
N LEU A 461 13.56 2.69 22.83
CA LEU A 461 12.09 2.61 22.94
C LEU A 461 11.51 1.66 21.88
N VAL A 462 12.04 1.66 20.66
CA VAL A 462 11.65 0.72 19.62
C VAL A 462 12.06 -0.72 19.99
N ASP A 463 13.24 -0.92 20.59
CA ASP A 463 13.68 -2.23 21.08
C ASP A 463 12.84 -2.72 22.28
N ASP A 464 12.51 -1.83 23.21
CA ASP A 464 11.62 -2.14 24.35
C ASP A 464 10.23 -2.56 23.83
N ALA A 465 9.67 -1.83 22.84
CA ALA A 465 8.42 -2.22 22.17
C ALA A 465 8.52 -3.59 21.50
N ALA A 466 9.63 -3.84 20.81
CA ALA A 466 9.87 -5.09 20.13
C ALA A 466 10.06 -6.29 21.08
N SER A 467 10.44 -6.05 22.33
CA SER A 467 10.71 -7.09 23.33
C SER A 467 9.54 -7.32 24.28
N THR A 468 8.46 -6.56 24.16
CA THR A 468 7.33 -6.56 25.10
C THR A 468 6.16 -7.35 24.52
N PRO A 469 5.71 -8.45 25.17
CA PRO A 469 4.54 -9.21 24.73
C PRO A 469 3.22 -8.53 25.10
N ASP A 470 3.19 -7.66 26.10
CA ASP A 470 2.01 -6.89 26.50
C ASP A 470 1.69 -5.80 25.48
N GLU A 471 0.54 -5.89 24.84
CA GLU A 471 0.14 -4.99 23.74
C GLU A 471 -0.02 -3.53 24.19
N LEU A 472 -0.48 -3.27 25.41
CA LEU A 472 -0.66 -1.91 25.91
C LEU A 472 0.69 -1.25 26.25
N GLN A 473 1.58 -2.00 26.89
CA GLN A 473 2.93 -1.55 27.20
C GLN A 473 3.73 -1.32 25.89
N ARG A 474 3.62 -2.24 24.95
CA ARG A 474 4.22 -2.11 23.62
C ARG A 474 3.75 -0.83 22.90
N ARG A 475 2.45 -0.59 22.88
CA ARG A 475 1.85 0.64 22.36
C ARG A 475 2.48 1.87 23.00
N THR A 476 2.59 1.90 24.34
CA THR A 476 3.17 3.03 25.08
C THR A 476 4.61 3.30 24.64
N TYR A 477 5.41 2.27 24.41
CA TYR A 477 6.78 2.42 23.90
C TYR A 477 6.82 2.98 22.48
N LEU A 478 5.96 2.47 21.55
CA LEU A 478 5.89 2.97 20.18
C LEU A 478 5.44 4.43 20.12
N GLU A 479 4.43 4.82 20.90
CA GLU A 479 3.99 6.20 21.01
C GLU A 479 5.08 7.12 21.59
N SER A 480 5.84 6.62 22.56
CA SER A 480 6.96 7.37 23.15
C SER A 480 8.13 7.52 22.17
N SER A 481 8.40 6.49 21.35
CA SER A 481 9.43 6.58 20.32
C SER A 481 9.07 7.58 19.23
N GLU A 482 7.81 7.62 18.77
CA GLU A 482 7.40 8.66 17.83
C GLU A 482 7.53 10.06 18.41
N ARG A 483 7.12 10.27 19.69
CA ARG A 483 7.30 11.58 20.35
C ARG A 483 8.77 12.00 20.37
N ALA A 484 9.68 11.10 20.76
CA ALA A 484 11.12 11.40 20.78
C ALA A 484 11.64 11.76 19.38
N MET A 485 11.20 11.05 18.34
CA MET A 485 11.55 11.36 16.97
C MET A 485 10.98 12.73 16.53
N LEU A 486 9.73 13.02 16.84
CA LEU A 486 9.10 14.29 16.50
C LEU A 486 9.79 15.50 17.15
N GLU A 487 10.30 15.36 18.38
CA GLU A 487 11.07 16.40 19.08
C GLU A 487 12.39 16.72 18.37
N ASP A 488 13.00 15.74 17.71
CA ASP A 488 14.26 15.89 16.98
C ASP A 488 14.09 16.41 15.55
N TYR A 489 12.90 16.36 14.99
CA TYR A 489 12.59 16.79 13.61
C TYR A 489 13.52 16.18 12.55
N PRO A 490 13.77 14.87 12.49
CA PRO A 490 14.62 14.28 11.45
C PRO A 490 13.97 14.34 10.07
N VAL A 491 12.65 14.43 10.05
CA VAL A 491 11.81 14.50 8.86
C VAL A 491 10.72 15.57 9.03
N ILE A 492 10.15 15.98 7.92
CA ILE A 492 8.99 16.88 7.86
C ILE A 492 7.82 16.11 7.24
N PRO A 493 6.95 15.45 8.03
CA PRO A 493 5.69 14.92 7.53
C PRO A 493 4.85 16.01 6.89
N LEU A 494 4.30 15.73 5.71
CA LEU A 494 3.53 16.69 4.92
C LEU A 494 2.04 16.36 4.96
N TYR A 495 1.70 15.16 4.54
CA TYR A 495 0.33 14.65 4.52
C TYR A 495 0.29 13.12 4.54
N PHE A 496 -0.82 12.59 5.03
CA PHE A 496 -1.15 11.18 4.91
C PHE A 496 -1.89 10.94 3.61
N LEU A 497 -1.53 9.87 2.91
CA LEU A 497 -2.15 9.49 1.66
C LEU A 497 -3.55 8.91 1.88
N VAL A 498 -4.31 8.87 0.81
CA VAL A 498 -5.62 8.22 0.77
C VAL A 498 -5.68 7.29 -0.44
N SER A 499 -6.40 6.21 -0.32
CA SER A 499 -6.88 5.46 -1.47
C SER A 499 -8.08 6.17 -2.08
N LYS A 500 -8.22 6.09 -3.40
CA LYS A 500 -9.29 6.75 -4.14
C LYS A 500 -9.72 5.90 -5.31
N ARG A 501 -10.99 5.57 -5.38
CA ARG A 501 -11.54 4.77 -6.47
C ARG A 501 -12.97 5.15 -6.81
N LEU A 502 -13.42 4.81 -7.99
CA LEU A 502 -14.83 4.84 -8.36
C LEU A 502 -15.39 3.42 -8.29
N VAL A 503 -16.58 3.31 -7.75
CA VAL A 503 -17.30 2.05 -7.54
C VAL A 503 -18.71 2.22 -8.07
N LYS A 504 -19.17 1.33 -8.95
CA LYS A 504 -20.53 1.34 -9.45
C LYS A 504 -21.54 1.09 -8.31
N PRO A 505 -22.73 1.74 -8.31
CA PRO A 505 -23.70 1.63 -7.21
C PRO A 505 -24.23 0.22 -6.96
N TYR A 506 -24.16 -0.64 -7.98
CA TYR A 506 -24.56 -2.04 -7.88
C TYR A 506 -23.47 -2.96 -7.28
N VAL A 507 -22.26 -2.44 -7.04
CA VAL A 507 -21.19 -3.18 -6.35
C VAL A 507 -21.23 -2.84 -4.87
N SER A 508 -21.31 -3.85 -4.02
CA SER A 508 -21.32 -3.73 -2.56
C SER A 508 -20.12 -4.46 -1.93
N GLY A 509 -19.87 -4.23 -0.64
CA GLY A 509 -18.76 -4.86 0.10
C GLY A 509 -17.45 -4.07 0.06
N VAL A 510 -17.42 -2.91 -0.59
CA VAL A 510 -16.25 -2.02 -0.57
C VAL A 510 -16.22 -1.26 0.75
N HIS A 511 -15.20 -1.54 1.55
CA HIS A 511 -14.97 -0.88 2.84
C HIS A 511 -13.60 -0.20 2.87
N PRO A 512 -13.44 0.88 3.65
CA PRO A 512 -12.13 1.44 3.93
C PRO A 512 -11.20 0.39 4.53
N ASN A 513 -10.05 0.14 3.86
CA ASN A 513 -9.01 -0.74 4.35
C ASN A 513 -7.70 0.06 4.47
N PRO A 514 -7.06 0.07 5.64
CA PRO A 514 -5.86 0.87 5.85
C PRO A 514 -4.68 0.51 4.92
N LEU A 515 -4.61 -0.73 4.44
CA LEU A 515 -3.61 -1.19 3.47
C LEU A 515 -4.10 -1.13 2.01
N ASP A 516 -5.25 -0.49 1.77
CA ASP A 516 -5.92 -0.38 0.46
C ASP A 516 -6.22 -1.74 -0.22
N ARG A 517 -6.36 -2.78 0.58
CA ARG A 517 -6.66 -4.13 0.11
C ARG A 517 -8.16 -4.29 -0.13
N LEU A 518 -8.52 -4.79 -1.30
CA LEU A 518 -9.90 -5.01 -1.70
C LEU A 518 -10.03 -6.41 -2.33
N PRO A 519 -10.08 -7.48 -1.52
CA PRO A 519 -10.23 -8.84 -2.04
C PRO A 519 -11.59 -9.01 -2.72
N SER A 520 -11.61 -9.58 -3.92
CA SER A 520 -12.83 -9.75 -4.72
C SER A 520 -13.85 -10.66 -4.03
N LYS A 521 -13.41 -11.58 -3.18
CA LYS A 521 -14.31 -12.47 -2.39
C LYS A 521 -15.23 -11.72 -1.44
N ALA A 522 -14.87 -10.50 -1.03
CA ALA A 522 -15.68 -9.68 -0.11
C ALA A 522 -16.77 -8.86 -0.83
N LEU A 523 -16.79 -8.87 -2.15
CA LEU A 523 -17.66 -8.04 -2.96
C LEU A 523 -18.90 -8.80 -3.44
N THR A 524 -19.97 -8.04 -3.72
CA THR A 524 -21.18 -8.56 -4.35
C THR A 524 -21.62 -7.62 -5.47
N ILE A 525 -22.31 -8.16 -6.48
CA ILE A 525 -22.91 -7.41 -7.59
C ILE A 525 -24.41 -7.63 -7.56
N ALA A 526 -25.18 -6.53 -7.42
CA ALA A 526 -26.63 -6.59 -7.59
C ALA A 526 -27.00 -6.62 -9.08
N ALA A 527 -28.13 -7.20 -9.42
CA ALA A 527 -28.68 -7.14 -10.79
C ALA A 527 -28.89 -5.67 -11.21
N HIS A 528 -28.45 -5.29 -12.39
CA HIS A 528 -28.49 -3.91 -12.89
C HIS A 528 -28.79 -3.86 -14.40
#